data_7e83293721428cc4ddfe578bd34fdc30
#
_entry.id   7e83293721428cc4ddfe578bd34fdc30
#
_cell.length_a   1.000
_cell.length_b   1.000
_cell.length_c   1.000
_cell.angle_alpha   90.00
_cell.angle_beta   90.00
_cell.angle_gamma   90.00
#
_symmetry.space_group_name_H-M   'P 1'
#
loop_
_entity.id
_entity.type
_entity.pdbx_description
1 polymer ?
#
loop_
_entity_poly.entity_id
_entity_poly.type
_entity_poly.pdbx_seq_one_letter_code
_entity_poly.pdbx_strand_id
1 'polypeptide(L)'
;MKAKLFNFQGSDYLTFTLEGMFFPVTLPVITKGNRSKANAWTWNGCLEKPTLRPSIRTKYSNLEGEETEIHYWLNDGVCDCLSDCKDGNANRKIPLKEI
;
A
#
# COMPACT_ATOMS: atom_id res chain seq x y z
N MET A 1 10.69 7.76 -7.75
CA MET A 1 10.41 6.65 -6.81
C MET A 1 8.92 6.48 -6.61
N LYS A 2 8.50 5.26 -6.34
CA LYS A 2 7.07 4.94 -6.16
C LYS A 2 6.67 4.93 -4.69
N ALA A 3 7.61 4.80 -3.78
CA ALA A 3 7.34 4.74 -2.35
C ALA A 3 8.40 5.53 -1.58
N LYS A 4 8.06 5.88 -0.35
CA LYS A 4 8.95 6.61 0.55
C LYS A 4 8.98 5.92 1.90
N LEU A 5 10.18 5.77 2.46
CA LEU A 5 10.39 5.16 3.77
C LEU A 5 10.64 6.26 4.80
N PHE A 6 10.03 6.16 5.97
CA PHE A 6 10.31 7.06 7.08
C PHE A 6 10.17 6.34 8.41
N ASN A 7 10.82 6.89 9.44
CA ASN A 7 10.75 6.35 10.80
C ASN A 7 9.90 7.29 11.65
N PHE A 8 8.99 6.70 12.43
CA PHE A 8 8.18 7.44 13.38
C PHE A 8 8.07 6.65 14.67
N GLN A 9 8.52 7.24 15.77
CA GLN A 9 8.49 6.63 17.10
C GLN A 9 9.12 5.23 17.14
N GLY A 10 10.24 5.06 16.45
CA GLY A 10 10.99 3.80 16.44
C GLY A 10 10.50 2.73 15.47
N SER A 11 9.44 3.01 14.71
CA SER A 11 8.93 2.09 13.70
C SER A 11 9.15 2.64 12.31
N ASP A 12 9.47 1.77 11.36
CA ASP A 12 9.62 2.14 9.96
C ASP A 12 8.31 1.98 9.23
N TYR A 13 7.97 2.99 8.42
CA TYR A 13 6.74 3.03 7.64
C TYR A 13 7.06 3.26 6.17
N LEU A 14 6.28 2.62 5.31
CA LEU A 14 6.32 2.87 3.88
C LEU A 14 5.05 3.60 3.48
N THR A 15 5.18 4.63 2.67
CA THR A 15 4.03 5.38 2.16
C THR A 15 4.07 5.42 0.64
N PHE A 16 2.92 5.30 0.03
CA PHE A 16 2.75 5.31 -1.43
C PHE A 16 1.31 5.67 -1.78
N THR A 17 1.09 6.02 -3.05
CA THR A 17 -0.25 6.36 -3.54
C THR A 17 -0.53 5.59 -4.82
N LEU A 18 -1.72 5.00 -4.93
CA LEU A 18 -2.16 4.33 -6.15
C LEU A 18 -2.56 5.38 -7.20
N GLU A 19 -2.23 5.12 -8.46
CA GLU A 19 -2.71 5.95 -9.55
C GLU A 19 -4.24 6.01 -9.54
N GLY A 20 -4.78 7.23 -9.71
CA GLY A 20 -6.22 7.45 -9.65
C GLY A 20 -6.76 7.70 -8.25
N MET A 21 -5.97 7.47 -7.21
CA MET A 21 -6.35 7.77 -5.83
C MET A 21 -5.80 9.14 -5.41
N PHE A 22 -6.42 9.75 -4.41
CA PHE A 22 -6.04 11.08 -3.94
C PHE A 22 -5.56 11.08 -2.50
N PHE A 23 -5.23 9.92 -1.94
CA PHE A 23 -4.73 9.79 -0.58
C PHE A 23 -3.58 8.78 -0.54
N PRO A 24 -2.61 8.96 0.37
CA PRO A 24 -1.52 8.00 0.53
C PRO A 24 -1.94 6.82 1.39
N VAL A 25 -1.29 5.68 1.14
CA VAL A 25 -1.37 4.51 2.01
C VAL A 25 -0.07 4.47 2.80
N THR A 26 -0.16 4.34 4.11
CA THR A 26 1.01 4.29 4.99
C THR A 26 0.92 3.05 5.87
N LEU A 27 1.94 2.20 5.80
CA LEU A 27 1.95 0.91 6.47
C LEU A 27 3.27 0.69 7.22
N PRO A 28 3.22 0.08 8.40
CA PRO A 28 4.45 -0.33 9.08
C PRO A 28 5.09 -1.47 8.30
N VAL A 29 6.41 -1.39 8.10
CA VAL A 29 7.17 -2.41 7.37
C VAL A 29 8.33 -2.93 8.19
N ILE A 30 8.74 -4.15 7.90
CA ILE A 30 9.91 -4.76 8.51
C ILE A 30 11.12 -4.37 7.67
N THR A 31 12.06 -3.68 8.32
CA THR A 31 13.35 -3.37 7.71
C THR A 31 14.42 -4.16 8.43
N LYS A 32 15.61 -4.22 7.86
CA LYS A 32 16.74 -4.91 8.45
C LYS A 32 17.02 -4.37 9.86
N GLY A 33 16.86 -5.23 10.86
CA GLY A 33 17.10 -4.88 12.25
C GLY A 33 15.98 -4.15 12.95
N ASN A 34 14.84 -3.93 12.29
CA ASN A 34 13.73 -3.23 12.90
C ASN A 34 12.40 -3.96 12.63
N ARG A 35 11.85 -4.54 13.69
CA ARG A 35 10.53 -5.16 13.70
C ARG A 35 9.81 -4.68 14.95
N SER A 36 9.42 -3.42 14.95
CA SER A 36 8.81 -2.81 16.14
C SER A 36 7.30 -2.93 16.20
N LYS A 37 6.65 -3.36 15.10
CA LYS A 37 5.21 -3.55 15.03
C LYS A 37 4.88 -5.01 14.74
N ALA A 38 3.94 -5.58 15.52
CA ALA A 38 3.54 -6.98 15.36
C ALA A 38 2.88 -7.24 14.00
N ASN A 39 2.17 -6.24 13.45
CA ASN A 39 1.45 -6.37 12.18
C ASN A 39 2.19 -5.72 11.01
N ALA A 40 3.51 -5.60 11.08
CA ALA A 40 4.28 -4.99 10.01
C ALA A 40 4.32 -5.90 8.77
N TRP A 41 4.28 -5.28 7.61
CA TRP A 41 4.39 -5.96 6.32
C TRP A 41 5.86 -6.30 6.02
N THR A 42 6.08 -7.45 5.38
CA THR A 42 7.40 -7.71 4.79
C THR A 42 7.54 -6.90 3.52
N TRP A 43 8.73 -6.38 3.27
CA TRP A 43 9.03 -5.47 2.17
C TRP A 43 10.32 -5.92 1.48
N ASN A 44 10.34 -5.83 0.14
CA ASN A 44 11.51 -6.22 -0.65
C ASN A 44 12.66 -5.22 -0.59
N GLY A 45 12.49 -4.09 0.11
CA GLY A 45 13.54 -3.06 0.24
C GLY A 45 13.68 -2.14 -0.96
N CYS A 46 12.80 -2.24 -1.95
CA CYS A 46 12.90 -1.45 -3.17
C CYS A 46 11.87 -0.31 -3.15
N LEU A 47 12.32 0.93 -3.35
CA LEU A 47 11.43 2.10 -3.38
C LEU A 47 10.86 2.36 -4.77
N GLU A 48 11.51 1.84 -5.81
CA GLU A 48 11.05 2.00 -7.20
C GLU A 48 9.97 0.98 -7.56
N LYS A 49 10.13 -0.25 -7.10
CA LYS A 49 9.22 -1.36 -7.39
C LYS A 49 8.93 -2.12 -6.08
N PRO A 50 8.22 -1.50 -5.15
CA PRO A 50 8.00 -2.15 -3.86
C PRO A 50 7.07 -3.36 -3.98
N THR A 51 7.39 -4.38 -3.20
CA THR A 51 6.56 -5.58 -3.02
C THR A 51 6.30 -5.74 -1.53
N LEU A 52 5.05 -5.90 -1.14
CA LEU A 52 4.64 -6.07 0.24
C LEU A 52 3.83 -7.35 0.42
N ARG A 53 3.98 -7.96 1.60
CA ARG A 53 3.17 -9.10 2.03
C ARG A 53 2.78 -8.92 3.49
N PRO A 54 1.57 -9.27 3.89
CA PRO A 54 0.50 -9.87 3.10
C PRO A 54 -0.22 -8.86 2.20
N SER A 55 -1.42 -9.21 1.72
CA SER A 55 -2.26 -8.29 0.94
C SER A 55 -2.67 -7.09 1.78
N ILE A 56 -3.07 -6.03 1.11
CA ILE A 56 -3.42 -4.76 1.73
C ILE A 56 -4.89 -4.47 1.47
N ARG A 57 -5.61 -4.19 2.56
CA ARG A 57 -7.02 -3.81 2.51
C ARG A 57 -7.14 -2.39 3.01
N THR A 58 -7.67 -1.49 2.17
CA THR A 58 -7.86 -0.10 2.52
C THR A 58 -9.32 0.27 2.41
N LYS A 59 -9.90 0.73 3.51
CA LYS A 59 -11.25 1.29 3.52
C LYS A 59 -11.13 2.80 3.35
N TYR A 60 -11.97 3.37 2.52
CA TYR A 60 -11.93 4.81 2.26
C TYR A 60 -13.29 5.32 1.82
N SER A 61 -13.49 6.64 1.88
CA SER A 61 -14.69 7.28 1.36
C SER A 61 -14.42 7.78 -0.05
N ASN A 62 -15.31 7.46 -0.99
CA ASN A 62 -15.18 7.95 -2.37
C ASN A 62 -15.59 9.42 -2.45
N LEU A 63 -15.54 9.99 -3.65
CA LEU A 63 -15.86 11.42 -3.86
C LEU A 63 -17.32 11.76 -3.54
N GLU A 64 -18.19 10.77 -3.51
CA GLU A 64 -19.61 10.93 -3.16
C GLU A 64 -19.86 10.77 -1.66
N GLY A 65 -18.79 10.53 -0.86
CA GLY A 65 -18.89 10.36 0.56
C GLY A 65 -19.30 8.95 1.01
N GLU A 66 -19.36 8.00 0.09
CA GLU A 66 -19.73 6.63 0.39
C GLU A 66 -18.50 5.83 0.82
N GLU A 67 -18.66 5.01 1.85
CA GLU A 67 -17.61 4.09 2.28
C GLU A 67 -17.42 2.98 1.27
N THR A 68 -16.18 2.70 0.94
CA THR A 68 -15.82 1.63 0.01
C THR A 68 -14.51 0.99 0.42
N GLU A 69 -14.01 0.05 -0.36
CA GLU A 69 -12.86 -0.73 0.04
C GLU A 69 -12.13 -1.26 -1.19
N ILE A 70 -10.79 -1.18 -1.14
CA ILE A 70 -9.92 -1.80 -2.11
C ILE A 70 -9.05 -2.84 -1.40
N HIS A 71 -8.79 -3.98 -2.07
CA HIS A 71 -7.99 -5.07 -1.52
C HIS A 71 -7.06 -5.58 -2.61
N TYR A 72 -5.75 -5.59 -2.35
CA TYR A 72 -4.77 -5.88 -3.40
C TYR A 72 -3.49 -6.48 -2.85
N TRP A 73 -2.75 -7.13 -3.75
CA TRP A 73 -1.35 -7.49 -3.54
C TRP A 73 -0.49 -6.41 -4.16
N LEU A 74 0.50 -5.90 -3.44
CA LEU A 74 1.47 -4.98 -4.02
C LEU A 74 2.67 -5.78 -4.52
N ASN A 75 2.82 -5.82 -5.85
CA ASN A 75 3.85 -6.60 -6.54
C ASN A 75 4.65 -5.68 -7.46
N ASP A 76 5.94 -5.49 -7.16
CA ASP A 76 6.85 -4.70 -8.01
C ASP A 76 6.27 -3.35 -8.41
N GLY A 77 5.66 -2.64 -7.46
CA GLY A 77 5.11 -1.30 -7.69
C GLY A 77 3.75 -1.27 -8.39
N VAL A 78 3.11 -2.42 -8.53
CA VAL A 78 1.78 -2.54 -9.14
C VAL A 78 0.84 -3.22 -8.17
N CYS A 79 -0.34 -2.64 -7.98
CA CYS A 79 -1.38 -3.22 -7.14
C CYS A 79 -2.23 -4.18 -7.95
N ASP A 80 -2.12 -5.47 -7.63
CA ASP A 80 -2.97 -6.51 -8.22
C ASP A 80 -4.24 -6.62 -7.38
N CYS A 81 -5.32 -5.98 -7.84
CA CYS A 81 -6.57 -5.92 -7.09
C CYS A 81 -7.28 -7.28 -7.11
N LEU A 82 -7.75 -7.68 -5.93
CA LEU A 82 -8.46 -8.94 -5.75
C LEU A 82 -9.92 -8.78 -6.18
N SER A 83 -10.61 -9.91 -6.34
CA SER A 83 -11.98 -9.93 -6.83
C SER A 83 -13.00 -9.37 -5.83
N ASP A 84 -12.62 -9.22 -4.57
CA ASP A 84 -13.50 -8.73 -3.51
C ASP A 84 -13.43 -7.21 -3.28
N CYS A 85 -12.75 -6.46 -4.17
CA CYS A 85 -12.80 -5.01 -4.12
C CYS A 85 -14.23 -4.51 -4.28
N LYS A 86 -14.60 -3.52 -3.47
CA LYS A 86 -15.95 -2.94 -3.50
C LYS A 86 -16.01 -1.61 -4.25
N ASP A 87 -14.86 -1.08 -4.65
CA ASP A 87 -14.72 0.25 -5.26
C ASP A 87 -14.68 0.23 -6.80
N GLY A 88 -14.98 -0.89 -7.42
CA GLY A 88 -14.97 -1.02 -8.86
C GLY A 88 -13.62 -1.44 -9.45
N ASN A 89 -12.61 -1.66 -8.61
CA ASN A 89 -11.27 -2.01 -9.07
C ASN A 89 -10.99 -3.51 -9.06
N ALA A 90 -11.98 -4.36 -8.80
CA ALA A 90 -11.79 -5.81 -8.75
C ALA A 90 -11.07 -6.32 -10.01
N ASN A 91 -10.04 -7.13 -9.79
CA ASN A 91 -9.24 -7.78 -10.85
C ASN A 91 -8.45 -6.80 -11.75
N ARG A 92 -8.33 -5.53 -11.36
CA ARG A 92 -7.54 -4.55 -12.09
C ARG A 92 -6.10 -4.54 -11.59
N LYS A 93 -5.20 -4.03 -12.43
CA LYS A 93 -3.80 -3.75 -12.06
C LYS A 93 -3.62 -2.24 -12.04
N ILE A 94 -3.25 -1.71 -10.88
CA ILE A 94 -3.10 -0.27 -10.69
C ILE A 94 -1.65 0.03 -10.29
N PRO A 95 -0.90 0.76 -11.11
CA PRO A 95 0.46 1.14 -10.73
C PRO A 95 0.43 2.20 -9.63
N LEU A 96 1.54 2.31 -8.90
CA LEU A 96 1.72 3.39 -7.94
C LEU A 96 2.09 4.68 -8.66
N LYS A 97 1.67 5.80 -8.09
CA LYS A 97 2.09 7.12 -8.57
C LYS A 97 3.56 7.33 -8.32
N GLU A 98 4.21 8.03 -9.24
CA GLU A 98 5.57 8.52 -9.02
C GLU A 98 5.55 9.63 -7.98
N ILE A 99 6.53 9.61 -7.10
CA ILE A 99 6.68 10.65 -6.07
C ILE A 99 7.63 11.73 -6.55
#